data_86aaf3345ebf570652b9dafb551bf3f5
#
_entry.id   86aaf3345ebf570652b9dafb551bf3f5
#
_cell.length_a   1.000
_cell.length_b   1.000
_cell.length_c   1.000
_cell.angle_alpha   90.00
_cell.angle_beta   90.00
_cell.angle_gamma   90.00
#
_symmetry.space_group_name_H-M   'P 1'
#
loop_
_entity.id
_entity.type
_entity.pdbx_description
1 polymer ?
#
loop_
_entity_poly.entity_id
_entity_poly.type
_entity_poly.pdbx_seq_one_letter_code
_entity_poly.pdbx_strand_id
1 'polypeptide(L)'
;MLMMYLSVLETPEEQSKFEELYNQYRKLMYLCAKEILKDDALAEDAVQDAFLKIIYNFHKIGEVNCNRTKRFVVIVVENISIDIYRKERKMQRVPMETLEEIHQFQTPHQSENLTEIERAIEELPLIYKHVFQLKFGWGYSNEEIMEILNITRNNLKQRLFRGRQLLLERLKEMEVYVGVEDRDH
;
A
#
# COMPACT_ATOMS: atom_id res chain seq x y z
N MET A 1 1.23 -24.37 0.10
CA MET A 1 1.07 -22.98 -0.37
C MET A 1 2.25 -22.49 -1.20
N LEU A 2 3.49 -22.39 -0.66
CA LEU A 2 4.66 -21.90 -1.44
C LEU A 2 4.85 -22.65 -2.76
N MET A 3 4.76 -23.99 -2.77
CA MET A 3 4.90 -24.81 -3.98
C MET A 3 3.90 -24.44 -5.10
N MET A 4 2.70 -24.03 -4.75
CA MET A 4 1.70 -23.57 -5.73
C MET A 4 2.13 -22.27 -6.39
N TYR A 5 2.72 -21.35 -5.64
CA TYR A 5 3.25 -20.09 -6.21
C TYR A 5 4.44 -20.34 -7.13
N LEU A 6 5.36 -21.23 -6.74
CA LEU A 6 6.54 -21.55 -7.52
C LEU A 6 6.19 -22.21 -8.86
N SER A 7 5.07 -22.92 -8.96
CA SER A 7 4.63 -23.54 -10.22
C SER A 7 4.16 -22.53 -11.27
N VAL A 8 3.94 -21.28 -10.91
CA VAL A 8 3.52 -20.20 -11.82
C VAL A 8 4.72 -19.45 -12.40
N LEU A 9 5.89 -19.54 -11.75
CA LEU A 9 7.12 -18.88 -12.18
C LEU A 9 7.90 -19.76 -13.16
N GLU A 10 8.37 -19.14 -14.25
CA GLU A 10 8.90 -19.89 -15.38
C GLU A 10 10.37 -20.27 -15.22
N THR A 11 11.15 -19.47 -14.48
CA THR A 11 12.59 -19.71 -14.33
C THR A 11 13.01 -20.08 -12.92
N PRO A 12 14.07 -20.90 -12.74
CA PRO A 12 14.63 -21.24 -11.44
C PRO A 12 15.08 -20.00 -10.64
N GLU A 13 15.56 -18.96 -11.33
CA GLU A 13 15.98 -17.70 -10.72
C GLU A 13 14.79 -16.95 -10.13
N GLU A 14 13.67 -16.89 -10.84
CA GLU A 14 12.42 -16.30 -10.34
C GLU A 14 11.88 -17.08 -9.16
N GLN A 15 11.92 -18.41 -9.22
CA GLN A 15 11.48 -19.29 -8.12
C GLN A 15 12.31 -19.06 -6.87
N SER A 16 13.65 -19.02 -6.98
CA SER A 16 14.55 -18.77 -5.86
C SER A 16 14.34 -17.39 -5.25
N LYS A 17 14.20 -16.36 -6.08
CA LYS A 17 13.94 -14.98 -5.67
C LYS A 17 12.57 -14.84 -5.00
N PHE A 18 11.55 -15.53 -5.50
CA PHE A 18 10.23 -15.52 -4.88
C PHE A 18 10.22 -16.28 -3.55
N GLU A 19 10.93 -17.39 -3.43
CA GLU A 19 11.07 -18.11 -2.18
C GLU A 19 11.73 -17.26 -1.09
N GLU A 20 12.78 -16.50 -1.45
CA GLU A 20 13.39 -15.52 -0.55
C GLU A 20 12.38 -14.47 -0.10
N LEU A 21 11.63 -13.87 -1.05
CA LEU A 21 10.60 -12.86 -0.78
C LEU A 21 9.50 -13.42 0.13
N TYR A 22 9.01 -14.63 -0.14
CA TYR A 22 7.99 -15.28 0.66
C TYR A 22 8.45 -15.49 2.10
N ASN A 23 9.63 -16.07 2.30
CA ASN A 23 10.18 -16.36 3.62
C ASN A 23 10.43 -15.09 4.43
N GLN A 24 10.90 -14.03 3.77
CA GLN A 24 11.22 -12.76 4.42
C GLN A 24 9.97 -11.96 4.80
N TYR A 25 8.95 -11.91 3.95
CA TYR A 25 7.84 -10.96 4.14
C TYR A 25 6.52 -11.58 4.56
N ARG A 26 6.31 -12.89 4.49
CA ARG A 26 5.04 -13.53 4.85
C ARG A 26 4.56 -13.12 6.25
N LYS A 27 5.44 -13.18 7.25
CA LYS A 27 5.09 -12.83 8.63
C LYS A 27 4.70 -11.35 8.77
N LEU A 28 5.45 -10.47 8.12
CA LEU A 28 5.15 -9.02 8.11
C LEU A 28 3.80 -8.75 7.46
N MET A 29 3.56 -9.34 6.29
CA MET A 29 2.28 -9.19 5.56
C MET A 29 1.10 -9.69 6.39
N TYR A 30 1.25 -10.84 7.07
CA TYR A 30 0.23 -11.36 7.98
C TYR A 30 -0.08 -10.38 9.12
N LEU A 31 0.93 -9.81 9.76
CA LEU A 31 0.74 -8.84 10.85
C LEU A 31 0.01 -7.58 10.34
N CYS A 32 0.37 -7.06 9.16
CA CYS A 32 -0.33 -5.92 8.55
C CYS A 32 -1.80 -6.25 8.23
N ALA A 33 -2.06 -7.42 7.65
CA ALA A 33 -3.42 -7.86 7.35
C ALA A 33 -4.25 -8.06 8.64
N LYS A 34 -3.67 -8.70 9.66
CA LYS A 34 -4.30 -8.94 10.96
C LYS A 34 -4.66 -7.63 11.68
N GLU A 35 -3.81 -6.60 11.55
CA GLU A 35 -4.09 -5.28 12.14
C GLU A 35 -5.34 -4.64 11.53
N ILE A 36 -5.58 -4.82 10.23
CA ILE A 36 -6.74 -4.26 9.52
C ILE A 36 -7.99 -5.12 9.73
N LEU A 37 -7.87 -6.43 9.58
CA LEU A 37 -9.00 -7.35 9.52
C LEU A 37 -9.45 -7.85 10.90
N LYS A 38 -8.55 -7.87 11.89
CA LYS A 38 -8.77 -8.38 13.26
C LYS A 38 -9.25 -9.85 13.30
N ASP A 39 -9.11 -10.57 12.19
CA ASP A 39 -9.48 -11.98 12.02
C ASP A 39 -8.31 -12.74 11.40
N ASP A 40 -8.00 -13.93 11.93
CA ASP A 40 -6.86 -14.72 11.51
C ASP A 40 -7.06 -15.37 10.14
N ALA A 41 -8.27 -15.88 9.88
CA ALA A 41 -8.59 -16.53 8.62
C ALA A 41 -8.59 -15.54 7.47
N LEU A 42 -9.25 -14.39 7.65
CA LEU A 42 -9.25 -13.31 6.64
C LEU A 42 -7.84 -12.73 6.43
N ALA A 43 -7.01 -12.66 7.46
CA ALA A 43 -5.63 -12.19 7.34
C ALA A 43 -4.77 -13.17 6.51
N GLU A 44 -4.91 -14.48 6.72
CA GLU A 44 -4.24 -15.49 5.89
C GLU A 44 -4.72 -15.45 4.44
N ASP A 45 -6.02 -15.27 4.19
CA ASP A 45 -6.59 -15.13 2.85
C ASP A 45 -6.04 -13.88 2.15
N ALA A 46 -5.97 -12.74 2.86
CA ALA A 46 -5.38 -11.52 2.33
C ALA A 46 -3.90 -11.69 1.95
N VAL A 47 -3.13 -12.42 2.74
CA VAL A 47 -1.72 -12.72 2.45
C VAL A 47 -1.61 -13.61 1.20
N GLN A 48 -2.50 -14.59 1.04
CA GLN A 48 -2.52 -15.45 -0.14
C GLN A 48 -2.79 -14.66 -1.41
N ASP A 49 -3.84 -13.84 -1.40
CA ASP A 49 -4.20 -12.99 -2.52
C ASP A 49 -3.09 -11.97 -2.85
N ALA A 50 -2.42 -11.45 -1.81
CA ALA A 50 -1.30 -10.55 -1.97
C ALA A 50 -0.10 -11.21 -2.66
N PHE A 51 0.26 -12.44 -2.31
CA PHE A 51 1.33 -13.16 -3.00
C PHE A 51 0.98 -13.47 -4.46
N LEU A 52 -0.27 -13.84 -4.77
CA LEU A 52 -0.71 -14.01 -6.15
C LEU A 52 -0.53 -12.70 -6.95
N LYS A 53 -0.95 -11.58 -6.37
CA LYS A 53 -0.79 -10.26 -7.01
C LYS A 53 0.68 -9.86 -7.18
N ILE A 54 1.52 -10.19 -6.23
CA ILE A 54 2.97 -9.97 -6.30
C ILE A 54 3.58 -10.77 -7.45
N ILE A 55 3.18 -12.03 -7.66
CA ILE A 55 3.65 -12.86 -8.77
C ILE A 55 3.32 -12.21 -10.11
N TYR A 56 2.10 -11.73 -10.32
CA TYR A 56 1.72 -11.03 -11.55
C TYR A 56 2.55 -9.76 -11.83
N ASN A 57 3.06 -9.14 -10.78
CA ASN A 57 3.90 -7.95 -10.85
C ASN A 57 5.39 -8.23 -10.55
N PHE A 58 5.81 -9.50 -10.59
CA PHE A 58 7.12 -9.93 -10.10
C PHE A 58 8.29 -9.27 -10.84
N HIS A 59 8.11 -9.01 -12.13
CA HIS A 59 9.08 -8.30 -12.97
C HIS A 59 9.39 -6.87 -12.48
N LYS A 60 8.53 -6.26 -11.65
CA LYS A 60 8.74 -4.93 -11.05
C LYS A 60 9.59 -4.99 -9.78
N ILE A 61 9.79 -6.19 -9.22
CA ILE A 61 10.59 -6.40 -8.02
C ILE A 61 12.06 -6.57 -8.41
N GLY A 62 12.89 -5.60 -8.03
CA GLY A 62 14.34 -5.69 -8.18
C GLY A 62 14.97 -6.56 -7.11
N GLU A 63 15.66 -5.95 -6.17
CA GLU A 63 16.26 -6.61 -5.00
C GLU A 63 15.16 -6.95 -3.96
N VAL A 64 15.20 -8.16 -3.40
CA VAL A 64 14.24 -8.60 -2.40
C VAL A 64 14.47 -7.89 -1.07
N ASN A 65 15.70 -7.89 -0.59
CA ASN A 65 16.05 -7.35 0.71
C ASN A 65 16.32 -5.84 0.69
N CYS A 66 15.33 -5.06 0.27
CA CYS A 66 15.43 -3.60 0.27
C CYS A 66 14.13 -2.93 0.76
N ASN A 67 14.25 -1.67 1.20
CA ASN A 67 13.10 -0.90 1.70
C ASN A 67 12.00 -0.72 0.66
N ARG A 68 12.36 -0.63 -0.63
CA ARG A 68 11.39 -0.51 -1.73
C ARG A 68 10.51 -1.74 -1.82
N THR A 69 11.10 -2.93 -1.86
CA THR A 69 10.37 -4.21 -1.90
C THR A 69 9.53 -4.42 -0.63
N LYS A 70 10.10 -4.13 0.55
CA LYS A 70 9.37 -4.20 1.82
C LYS A 70 8.09 -3.35 1.79
N ARG A 71 8.19 -2.09 1.38
CA ARG A 71 7.02 -1.19 1.29
C ARG A 71 6.02 -1.63 0.23
N PHE A 72 6.50 -2.14 -0.91
CA PHE A 72 5.63 -2.65 -1.97
C PHE A 72 4.75 -3.81 -1.48
N VAL A 73 5.33 -4.83 -0.83
CA VAL A 73 4.56 -5.97 -0.32
C VAL A 73 3.56 -5.56 0.76
N VAL A 74 3.92 -4.58 1.61
CA VAL A 74 3.03 -4.02 2.63
C VAL A 74 1.85 -3.31 1.97
N ILE A 75 2.08 -2.43 0.99
CA ILE A 75 0.99 -1.74 0.27
C ILE A 75 0.04 -2.73 -0.39
N VAL A 76 0.57 -3.78 -1.02
CA VAL A 76 -0.26 -4.79 -1.68
C VAL A 76 -1.18 -5.50 -0.68
N VAL A 77 -0.63 -5.97 0.44
CA VAL A 77 -1.44 -6.69 1.44
C VAL A 77 -2.41 -5.78 2.18
N GLU A 78 -2.02 -4.56 2.51
CA GLU A 78 -2.91 -3.57 3.16
C GLU A 78 -4.09 -3.20 2.25
N ASN A 79 -3.83 -2.97 0.95
CA ASN A 79 -4.91 -2.66 0.01
C ASN A 79 -5.90 -3.82 -0.13
N ILE A 80 -5.43 -5.06 -0.22
CA ILE A 80 -6.29 -6.25 -0.26
C ILE A 80 -7.09 -6.39 1.04
N SER A 81 -6.45 -6.19 2.18
CA SER A 81 -7.10 -6.25 3.50
C SER A 81 -8.22 -5.20 3.64
N ILE A 82 -7.98 -3.98 3.15
CA ILE A 82 -9.00 -2.92 3.11
C ILE A 82 -10.18 -3.33 2.21
N ASP A 83 -9.92 -3.96 1.06
CA ASP A 83 -10.98 -4.40 0.15
C ASP A 83 -11.81 -5.56 0.77
N ILE A 84 -11.16 -6.50 1.46
CA ILE A 84 -11.84 -7.57 2.22
C ILE A 84 -12.68 -6.95 3.34
N TYR A 85 -12.11 -6.09 4.16
CA TYR A 85 -12.80 -5.40 5.25
C TYR A 85 -14.08 -4.69 4.78
N ARG A 86 -14.00 -3.98 3.66
CA ARG A 86 -15.17 -3.29 3.06
C ARG A 86 -16.24 -4.27 2.59
N LYS A 87 -15.85 -5.39 1.97
CA LYS A 87 -16.80 -6.43 1.54
C LYS A 87 -17.53 -7.03 2.72
N GLU A 88 -16.80 -7.41 3.79
CA GLU A 88 -17.38 -7.97 5.01
C GLU A 88 -18.38 -7.02 5.67
N ARG A 89 -18.03 -5.74 5.84
CA ARG A 89 -18.94 -4.73 6.41
C ARG A 89 -20.18 -4.51 5.57
N LYS A 90 -20.05 -4.51 4.24
CA LYS A 90 -21.20 -4.39 3.34
C LYS A 90 -22.14 -5.60 3.47
N MET A 91 -21.60 -6.81 3.64
CA MET A 91 -22.40 -8.03 3.85
C MET A 91 -23.14 -8.00 5.19
N GLN A 92 -22.52 -7.46 6.24
CA GLN A 92 -23.10 -7.35 7.58
C GLN A 92 -24.14 -6.21 7.70
N ARG A 93 -24.42 -5.46 6.61
CA ARG A 93 -25.30 -4.28 6.59
C ARG A 93 -24.95 -3.21 7.63
N VAL A 94 -23.70 -3.16 8.05
CA VAL A 94 -23.20 -2.10 8.92
C VAL A 94 -23.12 -0.81 8.09
N PRO A 95 -23.58 0.36 8.59
CA PRO A 95 -23.43 1.63 7.89
C PRO A 95 -21.97 1.78 7.44
N MET A 96 -21.78 2.19 6.19
CA MET A 96 -20.44 2.42 5.67
C MET A 96 -19.84 3.59 6.44
N GLU A 97 -19.04 3.26 7.43
CA GLU A 97 -18.19 4.25 8.11
C GLU A 97 -17.39 4.96 7.03
N THR A 98 -17.31 6.26 7.15
CA THR A 98 -16.61 7.10 6.17
C THR A 98 -15.19 6.59 5.97
N LEU A 99 -14.61 6.86 4.82
CA LEU A 99 -13.19 6.54 4.51
C LEU A 99 -12.23 6.98 5.63
N GLU A 100 -12.68 7.82 6.55
CA GLU A 100 -12.00 8.37 7.71
C GLU A 100 -11.73 7.34 8.82
N GLU A 101 -12.53 6.29 8.96
CA GLU A 101 -12.30 5.27 10.00
C GLU A 101 -11.22 4.23 9.62
N ILE A 102 -10.94 4.09 8.32
CA ILE A 102 -9.75 3.37 7.85
C ILE A 102 -8.47 4.16 8.18
N HIS A 103 -8.60 5.40 8.64
CA HIS A 103 -7.51 6.28 9.08
C HIS A 103 -6.77 5.79 10.33
N GLN A 104 -7.35 4.90 11.11
CA GLN A 104 -6.79 4.47 12.40
C GLN A 104 -5.72 3.37 12.27
N PHE A 105 -5.56 2.78 11.08
CA PHE A 105 -4.55 1.76 10.87
C PHE A 105 -3.19 2.42 10.60
N GLN A 106 -2.41 2.62 11.65
CA GLN A 106 -1.02 3.04 11.56
C GLN A 106 -0.15 1.79 11.50
N THR A 107 0.48 1.57 10.37
CA THR A 107 1.54 0.55 10.29
C THR A 107 2.81 1.07 10.96
N PRO A 108 3.48 0.26 11.80
CA PRO A 108 4.69 0.65 12.51
C PRO A 108 5.91 0.68 11.58
N HIS A 109 5.94 1.61 10.64
CA HIS A 109 7.09 1.86 9.78
C HIS A 109 7.61 3.27 10.01
N GLN A 110 8.20 3.48 11.19
CA GLN A 110 8.99 4.68 11.46
C GLN A 110 10.39 4.47 10.85
N SER A 111 10.67 5.20 9.80
CA SER A 111 12.04 5.42 9.34
C SER A 111 12.57 6.63 10.10
N GLU A 112 13.70 6.49 10.81
CA GLU A 112 14.25 7.53 11.70
C GLU A 112 14.73 8.80 10.98
N ASN A 113 14.82 8.79 9.63
CA ASN A 113 15.36 9.89 8.82
C ASN A 113 14.41 10.32 7.70
N LEU A 114 13.15 10.56 8.01
CA LEU A 114 12.17 11.07 7.04
C LEU A 114 12.27 12.60 6.92
N THR A 115 12.19 13.12 5.69
CA THR A 115 11.92 14.53 5.44
C THR A 115 10.53 14.90 5.99
N GLU A 116 10.28 16.20 6.19
CA GLU A 116 8.98 16.69 6.67
C GLU A 116 7.83 16.29 5.73
N ILE A 117 8.07 16.32 4.41
CA ILE A 117 7.09 15.88 3.41
C ILE A 117 6.82 14.37 3.51
N GLU A 118 7.86 13.56 3.64
CA GLU A 118 7.71 12.11 3.81
C GLU A 118 6.97 11.77 5.10
N ARG A 119 7.23 12.50 6.18
CA ARG A 119 6.51 12.35 7.46
C ARG A 119 5.05 12.72 7.30
N ALA A 120 4.73 13.83 6.64
CA ALA A 120 3.36 14.22 6.36
C ALA A 120 2.63 13.20 5.45
N ILE A 121 3.33 12.55 4.50
CA ILE A 121 2.77 11.46 3.68
C ILE A 121 2.51 10.22 4.54
N GLU A 122 3.41 9.88 5.49
CA GLU A 122 3.22 8.74 6.39
C GLU A 122 1.99 8.91 7.32
N GLU A 123 1.62 10.13 7.64
CA GLU A 123 0.42 10.45 8.43
C GLU A 123 -0.88 10.49 7.62
N LEU A 124 -0.81 10.43 6.29
CA LEU A 124 -2.01 10.34 5.47
C LEU A 124 -2.75 9.02 5.71
N PRO A 125 -4.08 9.03 5.57
CA PRO A 125 -4.87 7.81 5.52
C PRO A 125 -4.34 6.81 4.51
N LEU A 126 -4.33 5.52 4.84
CA LEU A 126 -3.73 4.45 4.04
C LEU A 126 -4.07 4.53 2.55
N ILE A 127 -5.33 4.78 2.22
CA ILE A 127 -5.79 4.84 0.82
C ILE A 127 -5.16 5.98 0.01
N TYR A 128 -4.81 7.09 0.65
CA TYR A 128 -4.11 8.21 0.01
C TYR A 128 -2.60 8.01 0.07
N LYS A 129 -2.09 7.58 1.23
CA LYS A 129 -0.69 7.26 1.46
C LYS A 129 -0.15 6.29 0.41
N HIS A 130 -0.84 5.18 0.15
CA HIS A 130 -0.43 4.20 -0.86
C HIS A 130 -0.27 4.83 -2.25
N VAL A 131 -1.21 5.66 -2.68
CA VAL A 131 -1.15 6.33 -3.98
C VAL A 131 0.05 7.28 -4.04
N PHE A 132 0.30 8.04 -2.98
CA PHE A 132 1.43 8.98 -2.92
C PHE A 132 2.77 8.25 -2.91
N GLN A 133 2.92 7.19 -2.13
CA GLN A 133 4.14 6.39 -2.07
C GLN A 133 4.44 5.72 -3.42
N LEU A 134 3.43 5.12 -4.07
CA LEU A 134 3.59 4.52 -5.40
C LEU A 134 3.98 5.56 -6.45
N LYS A 135 3.30 6.72 -6.47
CA LYS A 135 3.52 7.73 -7.50
C LYS A 135 4.79 8.53 -7.31
N PHE A 136 4.99 9.07 -6.12
CA PHE A 136 6.07 10.03 -5.85
C PHE A 136 7.29 9.39 -5.19
N GLY A 137 7.10 8.34 -4.40
CA GLY A 137 8.20 7.60 -3.78
C GLY A 137 8.90 6.65 -4.76
N TRP A 138 8.14 6.03 -5.69
CA TRP A 138 8.70 5.00 -6.59
C TRP A 138 8.51 5.27 -8.07
N GLY A 139 7.80 6.34 -8.42
CA GLY A 139 7.68 6.78 -9.80
C GLY A 139 6.79 5.88 -10.68
N TYR A 140 5.88 5.09 -10.08
CA TYR A 140 4.93 4.30 -10.87
C TYR A 140 4.00 5.20 -11.69
N SER A 141 3.71 4.77 -12.92
CA SER A 141 2.71 5.40 -13.77
C SER A 141 1.30 5.28 -13.18
N ASN A 142 0.37 6.10 -13.67
CA ASN A 142 -1.02 6.00 -13.22
C ASN A 142 -1.63 4.63 -13.53
N GLU A 143 -1.27 4.06 -14.68
CA GLU A 143 -1.71 2.76 -15.17
C GLU A 143 -1.23 1.64 -14.23
N GLU A 144 0.03 1.66 -13.85
CA GLU A 144 0.61 0.70 -12.91
C GLU A 144 -0.01 0.81 -11.51
N ILE A 145 -0.24 2.04 -11.03
CA ILE A 145 -0.90 2.27 -9.73
C ILE A 145 -2.34 1.72 -9.75
N MET A 146 -3.09 1.95 -10.84
CA MET A 146 -4.43 1.40 -10.98
C MET A 146 -4.43 -0.13 -10.94
N GLU A 147 -3.47 -0.76 -11.59
CA GLU A 147 -3.29 -2.21 -11.58
C GLU A 147 -2.91 -2.74 -10.19
N ILE A 148 -1.88 -2.14 -9.55
CA ILE A 148 -1.40 -2.54 -8.21
C ILE A 148 -2.52 -2.41 -7.17
N LEU A 149 -3.25 -1.30 -7.18
CA LEU A 149 -4.30 -1.03 -6.20
C LEU A 149 -5.69 -1.54 -6.61
N ASN A 150 -5.83 -2.09 -7.82
CA ASN A 150 -7.11 -2.54 -8.40
C ASN A 150 -8.20 -1.45 -8.33
N ILE A 151 -7.87 -0.24 -8.79
CA ILE A 151 -8.76 0.92 -8.76
C ILE A 151 -8.97 1.53 -10.15
N THR A 152 -10.12 2.19 -10.33
CA THR A 152 -10.42 2.90 -11.57
C THR A 152 -9.63 4.21 -11.68
N ARG A 153 -9.50 4.74 -12.91
CA ARG A 153 -8.86 6.05 -13.18
C ARG A 153 -9.52 7.19 -12.39
N ASN A 154 -10.84 7.18 -12.27
CA ASN A 154 -11.56 8.20 -11.50
C ASN A 154 -11.25 8.10 -10.01
N ASN A 155 -11.18 6.87 -9.47
CA ASN A 155 -10.80 6.65 -8.07
C ASN A 155 -9.37 7.14 -7.80
N LEU A 156 -8.43 6.83 -8.70
CA LEU A 156 -7.05 7.31 -8.59
C LEU A 156 -6.99 8.85 -8.58
N LYS A 157 -7.68 9.53 -9.52
CA LYS A 157 -7.75 11.00 -9.55
C LYS A 157 -8.32 11.58 -8.25
N GLN A 158 -9.40 10.99 -7.73
CA GLN A 158 -10.00 11.43 -6.47
C GLN A 158 -9.05 11.24 -5.29
N ARG A 159 -8.35 10.09 -5.21
CA ARG A 159 -7.35 9.85 -4.15
C ARG A 159 -6.19 10.83 -4.20
N LEU A 160 -5.66 11.11 -5.40
CA LEU A 160 -4.60 12.09 -5.59
C LEU A 160 -5.07 13.51 -5.19
N PHE A 161 -6.27 13.89 -5.59
CA PHE A 161 -6.83 15.21 -5.27
C PHE A 161 -7.03 15.40 -3.76
N ARG A 162 -7.77 14.48 -3.12
CA ARG A 162 -8.05 14.55 -1.68
C ARG A 162 -6.78 14.39 -0.84
N GLY A 163 -5.91 13.46 -1.21
CA GLY A 163 -4.62 13.28 -0.54
C GLY A 163 -3.75 14.53 -0.59
N ARG A 164 -3.76 15.27 -1.73
CA ARG A 164 -3.05 16.56 -1.83
C ARG A 164 -3.63 17.60 -0.86
N GLN A 165 -4.94 17.70 -0.74
CA GLN A 165 -5.58 18.63 0.20
C GLN A 165 -5.17 18.33 1.65
N LEU A 166 -5.27 17.07 2.06
CA LEU A 166 -4.86 16.64 3.40
C LEU A 166 -3.37 16.87 3.66
N LEU A 167 -2.52 16.59 2.66
CA LEU A 167 -1.08 16.82 2.76
C LEU A 167 -0.76 18.30 2.97
N LEU A 168 -1.43 19.18 2.23
CA LEU A 168 -1.26 20.65 2.38
C LEU A 168 -1.73 21.15 3.75
N GLU A 169 -2.83 20.60 4.28
CA GLU A 169 -3.31 20.92 5.63
C GLU A 169 -2.27 20.49 6.68
N ARG A 170 -1.75 19.26 6.58
CA ARG A 170 -0.71 18.75 7.48
C ARG A 170 0.58 19.57 7.44
N LEU A 171 1.06 19.90 6.25
CA LEU A 171 2.26 20.71 6.10
C LEU A 171 2.10 22.12 6.68
N LYS A 172 0.90 22.70 6.62
CA LYS A 172 0.60 23.98 7.29
C LYS A 172 0.62 23.83 8.81
N GLU A 173 0.04 22.75 9.35
CA GLU A 173 0.05 22.48 10.80
C GLU A 173 1.48 22.25 11.32
N MET A 174 2.37 21.69 10.50
CA MET A 174 3.79 21.48 10.84
C MET A 174 4.65 22.74 10.68
N GLU A 175 4.06 23.91 10.37
CA GLU A 175 4.76 25.19 10.08
C GLU A 175 5.75 25.08 8.90
N VAL A 176 5.62 24.08 8.07
CA VAL A 176 6.46 23.94 6.89
C VAL A 176 5.94 24.86 5.79
N TYR A 177 6.59 26.02 5.66
CA TYR A 177 6.30 26.97 4.57
C TYR A 177 6.83 26.37 3.26
N VAL A 178 5.99 25.67 2.51
CA VAL A 178 6.25 25.44 1.09
C VAL A 178 5.94 26.77 0.40
N GLY A 179 6.95 27.58 0.20
CA GLY A 179 6.83 28.81 -0.57
C GLY A 179 6.33 28.48 -1.97
N VAL A 180 5.04 28.59 -2.18
CA VAL A 180 4.45 28.72 -3.50
C VAL A 180 4.69 30.19 -3.86
N GLU A 181 5.82 30.47 -4.48
CA GLU A 181 5.94 31.70 -5.24
C GLU A 181 4.88 31.66 -6.33
N ASP A 182 3.86 32.52 -6.20
CA ASP A 182 3.00 32.94 -7.28
C ASP A 182 3.88 33.42 -8.43
N ARG A 183 4.08 32.57 -9.43
CA ARG A 183 4.56 33.01 -10.73
C ARG A 183 3.35 33.21 -11.64
N ASP A 184 2.59 34.24 -11.32
CA ASP A 184 1.85 34.99 -12.31
C ASP A 184 2.76 36.08 -12.85
N HIS A 185 3.28 35.85 -14.04
CA HIS A 185 3.53 36.91 -15.06
C HIS A 185 3.70 36.22 -16.40
#